data_da86b9b943b81dd6f6983862728b94a1
#
_entry.id   da86b9b943b81dd6f6983862728b94a1
#
_cell.length_a   1.000
_cell.length_b   1.000
_cell.length_c   1.000
_cell.angle_alpha   90.00
_cell.angle_beta   90.00
_cell.angle_gamma   90.00
#
_symmetry.space_group_name_H-M   'P 1'
#
loop_
_entity.id
_entity.type
_entity.pdbx_description
1 polymer ?
#
loop_
_entity_poly.entity_id
_entity_poly.type
_entity_poly.pdbx_seq_one_letter_code
_entity_poly.pdbx_strand_id
1 'polypeptide(L)'
;MTLWCVRTAIGCVFFLGLWFAPVSAGVDREKLLTDSGVYGSFAVFALDDQWGKLDSSIRIARLATLKGVVEQHREHVAIDLYLLRGLSDHADVLFRIHATELRDIQAFLLDLKSSQFGRHLRTAGLMHGLTKKPTYVPGFSDQMKADLTSPSEPGPKPYAIVIPVKKSAEWWGLDREKQVAMIQEHTAAALPYLKSVKRKLYHSTGLDDLDFITYFETSKLEDFHSLVLSLEKVKEFQYVRRIGHPTLLGVVQTVDEMIESLVQ
;
A
#
# COMPACT_ATOMS: atom_id res chain seq x y z
N MET A 1 31.75 -83.53 -12.94
CA MET A 1 31.18 -82.50 -13.81
C MET A 1 30.41 -81.56 -12.93
N THR A 2 31.00 -80.40 -12.60
CA THR A 2 30.54 -79.45 -11.60
C THR A 2 30.08 -78.20 -12.31
N LEU A 3 28.78 -77.88 -12.24
CA LEU A 3 28.22 -76.59 -12.78
C LEU A 3 28.28 -75.51 -11.69
N TRP A 4 28.92 -74.44 -12.02
CA TRP A 4 28.95 -73.22 -11.24
C TRP A 4 27.75 -72.30 -11.66
N CYS A 5 26.89 -71.96 -10.67
CA CYS A 5 25.87 -70.94 -10.80
C CYS A 5 26.47 -69.61 -10.40
N VAL A 6 26.52 -68.64 -11.35
CA VAL A 6 26.86 -67.27 -11.10
C VAL A 6 25.56 -66.54 -10.77
N ARG A 7 25.47 -65.97 -9.53
CA ARG A 7 24.40 -65.06 -9.11
C ARG A 7 24.80 -63.62 -9.44
N THR A 8 24.13 -63.03 -10.41
CA THR A 8 24.23 -61.60 -10.70
C THR A 8 23.33 -60.81 -9.73
N ALA A 9 23.93 -59.99 -8.87
CA ALA A 9 23.21 -59.05 -8.02
C ALA A 9 22.89 -57.78 -8.81
N ILE A 10 21.60 -57.51 -9.05
CA ILE A 10 21.11 -56.25 -9.63
C ILE A 10 20.97 -55.24 -8.49
N GLY A 11 21.88 -54.27 -8.43
CA GLY A 11 21.80 -53.16 -7.52
C GLY A 11 20.77 -52.13 -8.01
N CYS A 12 19.65 -52.01 -7.32
CA CYS A 12 18.72 -50.89 -7.54
C CYS A 12 19.32 -49.62 -6.96
N VAL A 13 19.78 -48.73 -7.82
CA VAL A 13 20.12 -47.35 -7.45
C VAL A 13 18.83 -46.54 -7.37
N PHE A 14 18.38 -46.26 -6.13
CA PHE A 14 17.31 -45.29 -5.92
C PHE A 14 17.86 -43.87 -6.15
N PHE A 15 17.52 -43.27 -7.27
CA PHE A 15 17.66 -41.83 -7.47
C PHE A 15 16.59 -41.13 -6.62
N LEU A 16 16.98 -40.62 -5.46
CA LEU A 16 16.20 -39.60 -4.73
C LEU A 16 16.26 -38.32 -5.56
N GLY A 17 15.31 -38.15 -6.45
CA GLY A 17 15.06 -36.88 -7.12
C GLY A 17 14.64 -35.86 -6.08
N LEU A 18 15.55 -34.96 -5.69
CA LEU A 18 15.20 -33.74 -4.98
C LEU A 18 14.30 -32.91 -5.90
N TRP A 19 13.00 -33.02 -5.71
CA TRP A 19 12.03 -32.08 -6.25
C TRP A 19 12.26 -30.74 -5.55
N PHE A 20 13.04 -29.87 -6.18
CA PHE A 20 12.98 -28.45 -5.87
C PHE A 20 11.60 -27.98 -6.33
N ALA A 21 10.67 -27.78 -5.39
CA ALA A 21 9.47 -27.02 -5.66
C ALA A 21 9.93 -25.65 -6.20
N PRO A 22 9.39 -25.16 -7.33
CA PRO A 22 9.71 -23.83 -7.80
C PRO A 22 9.37 -22.86 -6.64
N VAL A 23 10.35 -22.03 -6.27
CA VAL A 23 10.09 -20.90 -5.35
C VAL A 23 9.03 -20.09 -6.06
N SER A 24 7.81 -20.11 -5.53
CA SER A 24 6.71 -19.32 -6.10
C SER A 24 7.13 -17.86 -6.06
N ALA A 25 7.18 -17.24 -7.22
CA ALA A 25 7.43 -15.80 -7.29
C ALA A 25 6.25 -15.10 -6.63
N GLY A 26 6.53 -14.24 -5.63
CA GLY A 26 5.49 -13.44 -4.99
C GLY A 26 4.68 -12.64 -6.01
N VAL A 27 3.54 -12.08 -5.57
CA VAL A 27 2.69 -11.26 -6.43
C VAL A 27 3.52 -10.14 -7.08
N ASP A 28 3.30 -9.91 -8.38
CA ASP A 28 3.96 -8.82 -9.11
C ASP A 28 3.44 -7.48 -8.58
N ARG A 29 4.23 -6.87 -7.68
CA ARG A 29 3.89 -5.62 -7.03
C ARG A 29 3.73 -4.46 -8.04
N GLU A 30 4.58 -4.38 -9.05
CA GLU A 30 4.50 -3.30 -10.04
C GLU A 30 3.22 -3.42 -10.86
N LYS A 31 2.87 -4.62 -11.27
CA LYS A 31 1.61 -4.89 -11.96
C LYS A 31 0.42 -4.54 -11.09
N LEU A 32 0.36 -5.00 -9.83
CA LEU A 32 -0.72 -4.64 -8.90
C LEU A 32 -0.84 -3.13 -8.70
N LEU A 33 0.27 -2.42 -8.66
CA LEU A 33 0.26 -0.96 -8.50
C LEU A 33 -0.15 -0.20 -9.76
N THR A 34 -0.06 -0.80 -10.95
CA THR A 34 -0.44 -0.18 -12.22
C THR A 34 -1.82 -0.61 -12.71
N ASP A 35 -2.27 -1.80 -12.39
CA ASP A 35 -3.56 -2.33 -12.81
C ASP A 35 -4.74 -1.59 -12.17
N SER A 36 -5.87 -1.62 -12.88
CA SER A 36 -7.17 -1.18 -12.38
C SER A 36 -7.98 -2.38 -11.87
N GLY A 37 -8.88 -2.13 -10.93
CA GLY A 37 -9.67 -3.19 -10.29
C GLY A 37 -8.92 -3.86 -9.13
N VAL A 38 -7.78 -3.32 -8.72
CA VAL A 38 -7.00 -3.80 -7.58
C VAL A 38 -7.50 -3.13 -6.30
N TYR A 39 -7.79 -3.93 -5.29
CA TYR A 39 -8.14 -3.43 -3.96
C TYR A 39 -6.89 -2.90 -3.26
N GLY A 40 -7.06 -1.78 -2.55
CA GLY A 40 -6.05 -1.18 -1.69
C GLY A 40 -6.64 -0.92 -0.32
N SER A 41 -6.00 -1.42 0.73
CA SER A 41 -6.37 -1.15 2.12
C SER A 41 -5.25 -0.43 2.84
N PHE A 42 -5.62 0.53 3.67
CA PHE A 42 -4.73 1.33 4.49
C PHE A 42 -5.06 1.03 5.94
N ALA A 43 -4.30 0.13 6.55
CA ALA A 43 -4.49 -0.30 7.93
C ALA A 43 -3.53 0.46 8.85
N VAL A 44 -4.08 1.31 9.70
CA VAL A 44 -3.36 2.20 10.62
C VAL A 44 -3.44 1.62 12.01
N PHE A 45 -2.30 1.46 12.66
CA PHE A 45 -2.22 0.90 14.00
C PHE A 45 -1.39 1.77 14.94
N ALA A 46 -1.81 1.79 16.20
CA ALA A 46 -1.01 2.24 17.31
C ALA A 46 -0.55 1.05 18.15
N LEU A 47 0.64 1.11 18.70
CA LEU A 47 1.09 0.15 19.70
C LEU A 47 0.32 0.35 21.01
N ASP A 48 0.03 -0.73 21.71
CA ASP A 48 -0.61 -0.66 23.02
C ASP A 48 0.39 -0.25 24.11
N ASP A 49 -0.14 0.14 25.29
CA ASP A 49 0.66 0.60 26.44
C ASP A 49 1.57 -0.51 27.02
N GLN A 50 1.34 -1.76 26.68
CA GLN A 50 2.17 -2.89 27.14
C GLN A 50 3.44 -3.02 26.30
N TRP A 51 3.43 -2.55 25.03
CA TRP A 51 4.58 -2.64 24.15
C TRP A 51 5.85 -2.01 24.74
N GLY A 52 5.74 -0.80 25.26
CA GLY A 52 6.87 -0.08 25.85
C GLY A 52 7.39 -0.70 27.16
N LYS A 53 6.60 -1.59 27.81
CA LYS A 53 6.98 -2.27 29.06
C LYS A 53 7.71 -3.60 28.80
N LEU A 54 7.77 -4.07 27.57
CA LEU A 54 8.46 -5.30 27.21
C LEU A 54 9.96 -5.08 27.12
N ASP A 55 10.72 -6.07 27.55
CA ASP A 55 12.16 -6.12 27.28
C ASP A 55 12.44 -6.14 25.76
N SER A 56 13.56 -5.54 25.33
CA SER A 56 13.94 -5.46 23.92
C SER A 56 14.02 -6.84 23.26
N SER A 57 14.52 -7.86 23.97
CA SER A 57 14.57 -9.24 23.46
C SER A 57 13.19 -9.82 23.17
N ILE A 58 12.19 -9.50 24.00
CA ILE A 58 10.80 -9.93 23.81
C ILE A 58 10.20 -9.15 22.62
N ARG A 59 10.45 -7.83 22.50
CA ARG A 59 10.00 -7.02 21.37
C ARG A 59 10.55 -7.58 20.05
N ILE A 60 11.85 -7.90 19.99
CA ILE A 60 12.49 -8.51 18.82
C ILE A 60 11.81 -9.83 18.45
N ALA A 61 11.61 -10.73 19.42
CA ALA A 61 10.97 -12.00 19.17
C ALA A 61 9.53 -11.87 18.64
N ARG A 62 8.76 -10.91 19.16
CA ARG A 62 7.39 -10.63 18.68
C ARG A 62 7.40 -10.00 17.29
N LEU A 63 8.27 -9.04 17.02
CA LEU A 63 8.41 -8.42 15.71
C LEU A 63 8.87 -9.43 14.63
N ALA A 64 9.65 -10.44 14.99
CA ALA A 64 9.99 -11.50 14.05
C ALA A 64 8.75 -12.22 13.48
N THR A 65 7.63 -12.26 14.22
CA THR A 65 6.38 -12.85 13.72
C THR A 65 5.76 -12.01 12.59
N LEU A 66 5.99 -10.69 12.52
CA LEU A 66 5.58 -9.84 11.40
C LEU A 66 6.20 -10.32 10.09
N LYS A 67 7.50 -10.62 10.10
CA LYS A 67 8.20 -11.12 8.90
C LYS A 67 7.59 -12.43 8.40
N GLY A 68 7.26 -13.33 9.32
CA GLY A 68 6.59 -14.61 9.00
C GLY A 68 5.23 -14.40 8.35
N VAL A 69 4.41 -13.49 8.88
CA VAL A 69 3.08 -13.19 8.31
C VAL A 69 3.20 -12.54 6.93
N VAL A 70 4.11 -11.58 6.75
CA VAL A 70 4.34 -10.95 5.44
C VAL A 70 4.76 -11.99 4.40
N GLU A 71 5.69 -12.88 4.75
CA GLU A 71 6.17 -13.92 3.85
C GLU A 71 5.08 -14.94 3.50
N GLN A 72 4.25 -15.34 4.46
CA GLN A 72 3.15 -16.28 4.25
C GLN A 72 2.15 -15.77 3.20
N HIS A 73 1.92 -14.47 3.13
CA HIS A 73 0.92 -13.87 2.25
C HIS A 73 1.48 -13.28 0.96
N ARG A 74 2.81 -13.30 0.73
CA ARG A 74 3.47 -12.65 -0.40
C ARG A 74 2.97 -13.04 -1.78
N GLU A 75 2.33 -14.20 -1.92
CA GLU A 75 1.80 -14.70 -3.20
C GLU A 75 0.44 -14.09 -3.54
N HIS A 76 -0.25 -13.51 -2.56
CA HIS A 76 -1.60 -13.00 -2.71
C HIS A 76 -1.71 -11.49 -2.48
N VAL A 77 -0.82 -10.91 -1.68
CA VAL A 77 -0.84 -9.48 -1.35
C VAL A 77 0.52 -8.83 -1.54
N ALA A 78 0.51 -7.58 -2.00
CA ALA A 78 1.66 -6.69 -1.92
C ALA A 78 1.49 -5.76 -0.73
N ILE A 79 2.52 -5.66 0.13
CA ILE A 79 2.46 -4.92 1.38
C ILE A 79 3.58 -3.88 1.38
N ASP A 80 3.20 -2.65 1.68
CA ASP A 80 4.13 -1.55 1.95
C ASP A 80 3.95 -1.09 3.40
N LEU A 81 5.07 -0.78 4.06
CA LEU A 81 5.12 -0.40 5.46
C LEU A 81 5.57 1.05 5.61
N TYR A 82 4.95 1.77 6.52
CA TYR A 82 5.28 3.16 6.81
C TYR A 82 5.32 3.38 8.31
N LEU A 83 6.43 3.95 8.79
CA LEU A 83 6.58 4.37 10.18
C LEU A 83 5.90 5.73 10.34
N LEU A 84 4.89 5.79 11.21
CA LEU A 84 4.18 7.01 11.60
C LEU A 84 4.64 7.53 12.96
N ARG A 85 5.25 6.66 13.77
CA ARG A 85 5.70 6.95 15.13
C ARG A 85 6.64 8.16 15.14
N GLY A 86 6.34 9.14 15.99
CA GLY A 86 7.06 10.41 16.04
C GLY A 86 6.58 11.46 15.02
N LEU A 87 5.73 11.08 14.05
CA LEU A 87 5.09 11.97 13.09
C LEU A 87 3.56 12.02 13.23
N SER A 88 2.98 11.09 13.98
CA SER A 88 1.55 11.04 14.29
C SER A 88 1.33 11.03 15.80
N ASP A 89 0.26 11.66 16.26
CA ASP A 89 -0.18 11.70 17.65
C ASP A 89 -1.08 10.51 18.05
N HIS A 90 -1.51 9.71 17.08
CA HIS A 90 -2.52 8.65 17.29
C HIS A 90 -2.15 7.29 16.71
N ALA A 91 -1.06 7.19 15.95
CA ALA A 91 -0.66 5.96 15.27
C ALA A 91 0.87 5.81 15.16
N ASP A 92 1.32 4.57 15.14
CA ASP A 92 2.74 4.20 15.05
C ASP A 92 3.10 3.64 13.68
N VAL A 93 2.21 2.85 13.06
CA VAL A 93 2.48 2.17 11.79
C VAL A 93 1.28 2.20 10.85
N LEU A 94 1.59 2.24 9.55
CA LEU A 94 0.61 2.09 8.49
C LEU A 94 1.05 0.95 7.56
N PHE A 95 0.13 0.06 7.26
CA PHE A 95 0.25 -0.96 6.23
C PHE A 95 -0.62 -0.56 5.04
N ARG A 96 -0.02 -0.39 3.86
CA ARG A 96 -0.73 -0.29 2.59
C ARG A 96 -0.68 -1.63 1.90
N ILE A 97 -1.84 -2.25 1.73
CA ILE A 97 -1.97 -3.63 1.29
C ILE A 97 -2.75 -3.66 -0.02
N HIS A 98 -2.24 -4.35 -1.04
CA HIS A 98 -2.89 -4.51 -2.33
C HIS A 98 -3.12 -5.97 -2.65
N ALA A 99 -4.29 -6.27 -3.24
CA ALA A 99 -4.63 -7.56 -3.80
C ALA A 99 -5.67 -7.44 -4.92
N THR A 100 -5.77 -8.47 -5.75
CA THR A 100 -6.87 -8.61 -6.72
C THR A 100 -8.19 -8.99 -6.05
N GLU A 101 -8.12 -9.61 -4.86
CA GLU A 101 -9.27 -10.02 -4.08
C GLU A 101 -9.24 -9.42 -2.67
N LEU A 102 -10.32 -8.78 -2.25
CA LEU A 102 -10.39 -8.15 -0.91
C LEU A 102 -10.25 -9.19 0.23
N ARG A 103 -10.70 -10.44 0.01
CA ARG A 103 -10.55 -11.53 0.98
C ARG A 103 -9.08 -11.85 1.31
N ASP A 104 -8.15 -11.66 0.36
CA ASP A 104 -6.74 -11.92 0.60
C ASP A 104 -6.14 -10.84 1.53
N ILE A 105 -6.59 -9.60 1.39
CA ILE A 105 -6.26 -8.52 2.34
C ILE A 105 -6.83 -8.84 3.73
N GLN A 106 -8.08 -9.32 3.78
CA GLN A 106 -8.71 -9.71 5.05
C GLN A 106 -7.95 -10.86 5.73
N ALA A 107 -7.55 -11.89 4.97
CA ALA A 107 -6.79 -13.02 5.49
C ALA A 107 -5.45 -12.54 6.08
N PHE A 108 -4.70 -11.69 5.37
CA PHE A 108 -3.48 -11.09 5.88
C PHE A 108 -3.70 -10.33 7.19
N LEU A 109 -4.73 -9.47 7.26
CA LEU A 109 -5.01 -8.67 8.45
C LEU A 109 -5.43 -9.54 9.65
N LEU A 110 -6.15 -10.63 9.43
CA LEU A 110 -6.52 -11.59 10.48
C LEU A 110 -5.28 -12.30 11.02
N ASP A 111 -4.38 -12.77 10.17
CA ASP A 111 -3.15 -13.43 10.58
C ASP A 111 -2.19 -12.45 11.27
N LEU A 112 -2.08 -11.21 10.74
CA LEU A 112 -1.33 -10.15 11.40
C LEU A 112 -1.83 -9.91 12.83
N LYS A 113 -3.14 -9.72 13.00
CA LYS A 113 -3.76 -9.47 14.33
C LYS A 113 -3.63 -10.67 15.27
N SER A 114 -3.58 -11.87 14.75
CA SER A 114 -3.42 -13.11 15.53
C SER A 114 -1.97 -13.37 15.94
N SER A 115 -0.99 -12.76 15.26
CA SER A 115 0.44 -12.91 15.54
C SER A 115 0.82 -12.33 16.91
N GLN A 116 1.99 -12.73 17.43
CA GLN A 116 2.47 -12.21 18.72
C GLN A 116 2.70 -10.69 18.68
N PHE A 117 3.19 -10.14 17.57
CA PHE A 117 3.31 -8.70 17.37
C PHE A 117 1.93 -8.05 17.22
N GLY A 118 1.07 -8.64 16.40
CA GLY A 118 -0.25 -8.07 16.09
C GLY A 118 -1.19 -7.93 17.28
N ARG A 119 -0.97 -8.69 18.35
CA ARG A 119 -1.72 -8.55 19.61
C ARG A 119 -1.46 -7.22 20.32
N HIS A 120 -0.33 -6.58 20.00
CA HIS A 120 0.01 -5.23 20.49
C HIS A 120 -0.46 -4.11 19.55
N LEU A 121 -1.04 -4.46 18.41
CA LEU A 121 -1.55 -3.49 17.45
C LEU A 121 -3.01 -3.13 17.77
N ARG A 122 -3.25 -1.92 18.24
CA ARG A 122 -4.59 -1.34 18.35
C ARG A 122 -4.92 -0.65 17.02
N THR A 123 -6.04 -1.01 16.39
CA THR A 123 -6.47 -0.36 15.17
C THR A 123 -6.81 1.10 15.44
N ALA A 124 -6.10 2.01 14.79
CA ALA A 124 -6.30 3.46 14.84
C ALA A 124 -7.11 3.95 13.62
N GLY A 125 -7.10 3.22 12.53
CA GLY A 125 -7.88 3.49 11.33
C GLY A 125 -7.79 2.34 10.34
N LEU A 126 -8.81 2.20 9.51
CA LEU A 126 -8.80 1.24 8.41
C LEU A 126 -9.61 1.86 7.28
N MET A 127 -9.00 1.94 6.09
CA MET A 127 -9.62 2.53 4.91
C MET A 127 -9.48 1.58 3.73
N HIS A 128 -10.54 1.48 2.92
CA HIS A 128 -10.60 0.59 1.76
C HIS A 128 -10.94 1.34 0.49
N GLY A 129 -10.33 0.95 -0.60
CA GLY A 129 -10.66 1.46 -1.91
C GLY A 129 -10.18 0.53 -3.01
N LEU A 130 -10.53 0.84 -4.23
CA LEU A 130 -10.04 0.13 -5.41
C LEU A 130 -9.53 1.08 -6.47
N THR A 131 -8.59 0.62 -7.27
CA THR A 131 -8.05 1.39 -8.39
C THR A 131 -8.98 1.29 -9.58
N LYS A 132 -9.17 2.41 -10.31
CA LYS A 132 -9.98 2.47 -11.53
C LYS A 132 -9.21 3.17 -12.64
N LYS A 133 -9.51 2.81 -13.89
CA LYS A 133 -9.04 3.60 -15.02
C LYS A 133 -9.64 5.00 -14.96
N PRO A 134 -8.85 6.06 -15.16
CA PRO A 134 -9.39 7.42 -15.19
C PRO A 134 -10.39 7.59 -16.34
N THR A 135 -11.64 7.91 -16.03
CA THR A 135 -12.72 8.07 -17.02
C THR A 135 -12.81 9.49 -17.61
N TYR A 136 -12.05 10.43 -17.07
CA TYR A 136 -12.02 11.84 -17.46
C TYR A 136 -10.87 12.16 -18.44
N VAL A 137 -9.84 11.32 -18.50
CA VAL A 137 -8.66 11.53 -19.38
C VAL A 137 -9.00 11.67 -20.87
N PRO A 138 -10.00 10.99 -21.45
CA PRO A 138 -10.37 11.19 -22.84
C PRO A 138 -10.71 12.66 -23.21
N GLY A 139 -11.22 13.43 -22.25
CA GLY A 139 -11.54 14.86 -22.42
C GLY A 139 -10.35 15.82 -22.29
N PHE A 140 -9.15 15.29 -21.99
CA PHE A 140 -7.94 16.12 -21.83
C PHE A 140 -7.24 16.37 -23.16
N SER A 141 -6.48 17.48 -23.25
CA SER A 141 -5.58 17.73 -24.38
C SER A 141 -4.49 16.65 -24.45
N ASP A 142 -3.94 16.44 -25.66
CA ASP A 142 -2.87 15.43 -25.83
C ASP A 142 -1.61 15.81 -25.04
N GLN A 143 -1.31 17.11 -24.91
CA GLN A 143 -0.23 17.58 -24.04
C GLN A 143 -0.47 17.18 -22.58
N MET A 144 -1.66 17.41 -22.04
CA MET A 144 -1.99 17.05 -20.66
C MET A 144 -1.93 15.53 -20.44
N LYS A 145 -2.35 14.73 -21.43
CA LYS A 145 -2.22 13.25 -21.38
C LYS A 145 -0.75 12.83 -21.34
N ALA A 146 0.10 13.44 -22.15
CA ALA A 146 1.53 13.18 -22.16
C ALA A 146 2.19 13.53 -20.82
N ASP A 147 1.86 14.70 -20.26
CA ASP A 147 2.39 15.15 -18.97
C ASP A 147 1.96 14.21 -17.81
N LEU A 148 0.72 13.74 -17.82
CA LEU A 148 0.21 12.79 -16.84
C LEU A 148 0.92 11.43 -16.86
N THR A 149 1.40 11.01 -18.02
CA THR A 149 2.11 9.73 -18.22
C THR A 149 3.62 9.87 -18.15
N SER A 150 4.12 11.11 -17.99
CA SER A 150 5.56 11.36 -17.82
C SER A 150 6.10 10.61 -16.59
N PRO A 151 7.26 9.93 -16.72
CA PRO A 151 7.84 9.23 -15.59
C PRO A 151 8.22 10.20 -14.46
N SER A 152 8.01 9.79 -13.23
CA SER A 152 8.50 10.54 -12.06
C SER A 152 10.03 10.52 -12.01
N GLU A 153 10.63 11.52 -11.37
CA GLU A 153 12.07 11.54 -11.09
C GLU A 153 12.52 10.21 -10.49
N PRO A 154 13.68 9.66 -10.95
CA PRO A 154 14.24 8.45 -10.36
C PRO A 154 14.69 8.66 -8.92
N GLY A 155 14.91 7.56 -8.20
CA GLY A 155 15.43 7.57 -6.84
C GLY A 155 14.38 7.29 -5.77
N PRO A 156 14.85 7.10 -4.53
CA PRO A 156 14.01 6.75 -3.41
C PRO A 156 13.07 7.91 -3.03
N LYS A 157 11.86 7.56 -2.65
CA LYS A 157 10.85 8.49 -2.13
C LYS A 157 10.54 8.09 -0.68
N PRO A 158 11.31 8.61 0.28
CA PRO A 158 11.25 8.14 1.66
C PRO A 158 9.95 8.54 2.39
N TYR A 159 9.22 9.53 1.88
CA TYR A 159 7.99 9.99 2.53
C TYR A 159 6.77 9.53 1.78
N ALA A 160 5.77 9.05 2.52
CA ALA A 160 4.45 8.75 2.01
C ALA A 160 3.41 9.60 2.75
N ILE A 161 2.43 10.11 2.00
CA ILE A 161 1.33 10.89 2.53
C ILE A 161 0.02 10.25 2.07
N VAL A 162 -0.91 10.04 3.01
CA VAL A 162 -2.24 9.52 2.74
C VAL A 162 -3.28 10.55 3.16
N ILE A 163 -4.11 10.97 2.22
CA ILE A 163 -5.19 11.93 2.48
C ILE A 163 -6.52 11.28 2.13
N PRO A 164 -7.34 10.96 3.15
CA PRO A 164 -8.73 10.54 2.93
C PRO A 164 -9.58 11.72 2.46
N VAL A 165 -10.44 11.47 1.48
CA VAL A 165 -11.27 12.51 0.87
C VAL A 165 -12.72 12.06 0.83
N LYS A 166 -13.62 12.93 1.31
CA LYS A 166 -15.05 12.85 1.11
C LYS A 166 -15.50 14.05 0.26
N LYS A 167 -16.33 13.79 -0.74
CA LYS A 167 -16.99 14.83 -1.52
C LYS A 167 -18.34 15.20 -0.90
N SER A 168 -18.75 16.44 -1.08
CA SER A 168 -20.10 16.84 -0.70
C SER A 168 -21.16 16.26 -1.64
N ALA A 169 -22.43 16.25 -1.21
CA ALA A 169 -23.54 15.77 -2.05
C ALA A 169 -23.69 16.59 -3.34
N GLU A 170 -23.40 17.89 -3.28
CA GLU A 170 -23.46 18.79 -4.41
C GLU A 170 -22.49 18.38 -5.52
N TRP A 171 -21.30 17.84 -5.18
CA TRP A 171 -20.36 17.30 -6.17
C TRP A 171 -20.99 16.21 -7.02
N TRP A 172 -21.71 15.31 -6.39
CA TRP A 172 -22.34 14.17 -7.07
C TRP A 172 -23.57 14.59 -7.89
N GLY A 173 -24.20 15.72 -7.54
CA GLY A 173 -25.30 16.32 -8.28
C GLY A 173 -24.87 17.20 -9.47
N LEU A 174 -23.57 17.44 -9.67
CA LEU A 174 -23.09 18.22 -10.80
C LEU A 174 -23.24 17.47 -12.12
N ASP A 175 -23.52 18.24 -13.20
CA ASP A 175 -23.44 17.72 -14.55
C ASP A 175 -22.04 17.21 -14.86
N ARG A 176 -21.96 16.13 -15.64
CA ARG A 176 -20.71 15.49 -16.02
C ARG A 176 -19.68 16.46 -16.62
N GLU A 177 -20.11 17.36 -17.46
CA GLU A 177 -19.26 18.37 -18.10
C GLU A 177 -18.61 19.30 -17.07
N LYS A 178 -19.37 19.77 -16.07
CA LYS A 178 -18.84 20.59 -14.98
C LYS A 178 -17.83 19.84 -14.13
N GLN A 179 -18.11 18.55 -13.80
CA GLN A 179 -17.16 17.72 -13.06
C GLN A 179 -15.85 17.57 -13.85
N VAL A 180 -15.93 17.27 -15.17
CA VAL A 180 -14.74 17.10 -16.01
C VAL A 180 -13.94 18.39 -16.09
N ALA A 181 -14.59 19.55 -16.28
CA ALA A 181 -13.90 20.84 -16.32
C ALA A 181 -13.14 21.13 -15.01
N MET A 182 -13.74 20.84 -13.84
CA MET A 182 -13.08 21.03 -12.55
C MET A 182 -11.93 20.02 -12.34
N ILE A 183 -12.08 18.78 -12.81
CA ILE A 183 -10.99 17.78 -12.77
C ILE A 183 -9.84 18.18 -13.69
N GLN A 184 -10.12 18.82 -14.84
CA GLN A 184 -9.08 19.39 -15.72
C GLN A 184 -8.32 20.51 -15.02
N GLU A 185 -9.02 21.45 -14.37
CA GLU A 185 -8.42 22.54 -13.58
C GLU A 185 -7.53 21.96 -12.45
N HIS A 186 -8.04 20.99 -11.69
CA HIS A 186 -7.31 20.27 -10.65
C HIS A 186 -6.05 19.59 -11.22
N THR A 187 -6.19 18.91 -12.34
CA THR A 187 -5.07 18.21 -12.99
C THR A 187 -4.01 19.21 -13.45
N ALA A 188 -4.41 20.32 -14.10
CA ALA A 188 -3.49 21.35 -14.54
C ALA A 188 -2.69 21.95 -13.36
N ALA A 189 -3.34 22.19 -12.22
CA ALA A 189 -2.68 22.68 -11.01
C ALA A 189 -1.69 21.67 -10.43
N ALA A 190 -1.91 20.36 -10.62
CA ALA A 190 -1.03 19.29 -10.13
C ALA A 190 0.18 19.02 -11.04
N LEU A 191 0.05 19.25 -12.36
CA LEU A 191 1.08 18.85 -13.35
C LEU A 191 2.51 19.28 -13.01
N PRO A 192 2.79 20.51 -12.53
CA PRO A 192 4.16 20.94 -12.22
C PRO A 192 4.88 20.07 -11.21
N TYR A 193 4.14 19.37 -10.35
CA TYR A 193 4.67 18.60 -9.23
C TYR A 193 4.76 17.09 -9.50
N LEU A 194 4.18 16.58 -10.60
CA LEU A 194 4.07 15.13 -10.85
C LEU A 194 5.41 14.42 -11.08
N LYS A 195 6.47 15.17 -11.38
CA LYS A 195 7.82 14.61 -11.48
C LYS A 195 8.41 14.27 -10.12
N SER A 196 8.25 15.15 -9.13
CA SER A 196 8.80 15.01 -7.79
C SER A 196 7.84 14.32 -6.81
N VAL A 197 6.51 14.38 -7.08
CA VAL A 197 5.46 13.80 -6.24
C VAL A 197 4.72 12.72 -7.02
N LYS A 198 5.01 11.47 -6.72
CA LYS A 198 4.26 10.32 -7.25
C LYS A 198 2.91 10.22 -6.56
N ARG A 199 1.86 9.92 -7.31
CA ARG A 199 0.49 9.84 -6.77
C ARG A 199 -0.24 8.57 -7.17
N LYS A 200 -1.19 8.15 -6.31
CA LYS A 200 -2.16 7.10 -6.61
C LYS A 200 -3.52 7.47 -6.01
N LEU A 201 -4.59 7.20 -6.76
CA LEU A 201 -5.96 7.41 -6.32
C LEU A 201 -6.67 6.06 -6.14
N TYR A 202 -7.38 5.92 -5.02
CA TYR A 202 -8.27 4.80 -4.75
C TYR A 202 -9.69 5.31 -4.61
N HIS A 203 -10.64 4.60 -5.22
CA HIS A 203 -12.06 4.89 -5.14
C HIS A 203 -12.66 4.08 -3.99
N SER A 204 -13.27 4.77 -3.05
CA SER A 204 -13.77 4.18 -1.80
C SER A 204 -15.29 4.24 -1.67
N THR A 205 -15.98 5.03 -2.49
CA THR A 205 -17.43 5.20 -2.43
C THR A 205 -18.16 3.85 -2.41
N GLY A 206 -18.91 3.59 -1.34
CA GLY A 206 -19.64 2.34 -1.12
C GLY A 206 -18.81 1.18 -0.57
N LEU A 207 -17.49 1.34 -0.48
CA LEU A 207 -16.58 0.40 0.18
C LEU A 207 -16.14 0.92 1.56
N ASP A 208 -16.26 2.24 1.75
CA ASP A 208 -15.89 2.96 2.95
C ASP A 208 -16.80 4.19 3.09
N ASP A 209 -16.74 4.88 4.21
CA ASP A 209 -17.40 6.19 4.42
C ASP A 209 -16.75 7.32 3.60
N LEU A 210 -15.58 7.06 3.03
CA LEU A 210 -14.86 7.95 2.13
C LEU A 210 -15.31 7.81 0.68
N ASP A 211 -14.98 8.80 -0.14
CA ASP A 211 -15.15 8.69 -1.59
C ASP A 211 -13.83 8.35 -2.28
N PHE A 212 -12.72 8.86 -1.75
CA PHE A 212 -11.39 8.60 -2.28
C PHE A 212 -10.34 8.51 -1.16
N ILE A 213 -9.29 7.75 -1.45
CA ILE A 213 -8.04 7.81 -0.71
C ILE A 213 -6.98 8.27 -1.70
N THR A 214 -6.35 9.41 -1.44
CA THR A 214 -5.22 9.91 -2.22
C THR A 214 -3.93 9.54 -1.52
N TYR A 215 -3.03 8.93 -2.27
CA TYR A 215 -1.74 8.48 -1.80
C TYR A 215 -0.63 9.17 -2.60
N PHE A 216 0.39 9.64 -1.90
CA PHE A 216 1.55 10.31 -2.47
C PHE A 216 2.84 9.74 -1.93
N GLU A 217 3.89 9.72 -2.79
CA GLU A 217 5.28 9.43 -2.40
C GLU A 217 6.18 10.55 -2.90
N THR A 218 7.10 11.03 -2.08
CA THR A 218 8.03 12.07 -2.45
C THR A 218 9.33 12.02 -1.63
N SER A 219 10.40 12.56 -2.19
CA SER A 219 11.61 12.96 -1.46
C SER A 219 11.60 14.46 -1.12
N LYS A 220 10.64 15.23 -1.67
CA LYS A 220 10.56 16.69 -1.59
C LYS A 220 9.23 17.11 -0.96
N LEU A 221 9.18 17.17 0.36
CA LEU A 221 7.97 17.59 1.08
C LEU A 221 7.53 19.02 0.75
N GLU A 222 8.46 19.90 0.35
CA GLU A 222 8.14 21.26 -0.11
C GLU A 222 7.34 21.26 -1.40
N ASP A 223 7.68 20.37 -2.36
CA ASP A 223 6.92 20.22 -3.60
C ASP A 223 5.51 19.67 -3.31
N PHE A 224 5.40 18.72 -2.38
CA PHE A 224 4.12 18.20 -1.94
C PHE A 224 3.26 19.29 -1.26
N HIS A 225 3.86 20.09 -0.38
CA HIS A 225 3.17 21.23 0.23
C HIS A 225 2.66 22.23 -0.83
N SER A 226 3.51 22.58 -1.80
CA SER A 226 3.16 23.48 -2.88
C SER A 226 2.07 22.90 -3.80
N LEU A 227 2.09 21.59 -4.05
CA LEU A 227 1.02 20.87 -4.74
C LEU A 227 -0.31 21.05 -4.00
N VAL A 228 -0.34 20.77 -2.68
CA VAL A 228 -1.59 20.89 -1.90
C VAL A 228 -2.11 22.33 -1.92
N LEU A 229 -1.25 23.34 -1.72
CA LEU A 229 -1.64 24.75 -1.82
C LEU A 229 -2.20 25.13 -3.21
N SER A 230 -1.68 24.52 -4.27
CA SER A 230 -2.21 24.74 -5.62
C SER A 230 -3.59 24.10 -5.79
N LEU A 231 -3.80 22.93 -5.19
CA LEU A 231 -5.09 22.22 -5.22
C LEU A 231 -6.17 22.90 -4.36
N GLU A 232 -5.81 23.59 -3.29
CA GLU A 232 -6.75 24.35 -2.46
C GLU A 232 -7.37 25.55 -3.19
N LYS A 233 -6.73 26.03 -4.26
CA LYS A 233 -7.19 27.17 -5.06
C LYS A 233 -8.16 26.81 -6.19
N VAL A 234 -8.27 25.50 -6.56
CA VAL A 234 -9.13 25.07 -7.66
C VAL A 234 -10.59 24.94 -7.23
N LYS A 235 -11.51 25.11 -8.18
CA LYS A 235 -12.96 25.09 -7.92
C LYS A 235 -13.43 23.78 -7.31
N GLU A 236 -12.80 22.66 -7.64
CA GLU A 236 -13.15 21.34 -7.10
C GLU A 236 -12.98 21.28 -5.58
N PHE A 237 -12.04 22.04 -5.00
CA PHE A 237 -11.72 21.99 -3.58
C PHE A 237 -12.90 22.37 -2.67
N GLN A 238 -13.80 23.26 -3.13
CA GLN A 238 -15.01 23.64 -2.38
C GLN A 238 -15.92 22.45 -2.04
N TYR A 239 -15.83 21.37 -2.81
CA TYR A 239 -16.61 20.14 -2.61
C TYR A 239 -15.90 19.10 -1.73
N VAL A 240 -14.68 19.37 -1.29
CA VAL A 240 -13.94 18.47 -0.41
C VAL A 240 -14.42 18.64 1.03
N ARG A 241 -14.69 17.52 1.69
CA ARG A 241 -15.02 17.46 3.13
C ARG A 241 -13.95 16.64 3.85
N ARG A 242 -13.57 17.08 5.03
CA ARG A 242 -12.73 16.32 5.97
C ARG A 242 -13.64 15.66 6.98
N ILE A 243 -13.71 14.33 7.00
CA ILE A 243 -14.57 13.58 7.91
C ILE A 243 -13.72 12.59 8.68
N GLY A 244 -13.35 12.95 9.93
CA GLY A 244 -12.88 12.03 10.95
C GLY A 244 -11.55 11.28 10.73
N HIS A 245 -10.98 11.38 9.54
CA HIS A 245 -9.72 10.73 9.21
C HIS A 245 -8.61 11.78 9.02
N PRO A 246 -7.53 11.72 9.80
CA PRO A 246 -6.41 12.63 9.64
C PRO A 246 -5.61 12.33 8.36
N THR A 247 -4.87 13.34 7.90
CA THR A 247 -3.78 13.11 6.95
C THR A 247 -2.68 12.34 7.65
N LEU A 248 -2.19 11.28 7.02
CA LEU A 248 -1.09 10.46 7.54
C LEU A 248 0.19 10.82 6.80
N LEU A 249 1.24 11.16 7.52
CA LEU A 249 2.61 11.32 7.02
C LEU A 249 3.46 10.22 7.63
N GLY A 250 4.15 9.46 6.80
CA GLY A 250 5.01 8.37 7.27
C GLY A 250 6.29 8.24 6.45
N VAL A 251 7.26 7.56 7.03
CA VAL A 251 8.51 7.19 6.37
C VAL A 251 8.38 5.76 5.85
N VAL A 252 8.69 5.57 4.57
CA VAL A 252 8.69 4.25 3.91
C VAL A 252 9.74 3.36 4.58
N GLN A 253 9.36 2.13 4.91
CA GLN A 253 10.21 1.16 5.59
C GLN A 253 10.17 -0.19 4.90
N THR A 254 11.29 -0.88 4.87
CA THR A 254 11.32 -2.34 4.70
C THR A 254 10.81 -3.02 5.98
N VAL A 255 10.54 -4.32 5.92
CA VAL A 255 10.15 -5.07 7.12
C VAL A 255 11.25 -5.03 8.19
N ASP A 256 12.52 -5.14 7.77
CA ASP A 256 13.66 -5.16 8.69
C ASP A 256 13.87 -3.77 9.34
N GLU A 257 13.80 -2.67 8.59
CA GLU A 257 13.84 -1.30 9.12
C GLU A 257 12.68 -1.00 10.08
N MET A 258 11.47 -1.51 9.78
CA MET A 258 10.31 -1.39 10.68
C MET A 258 10.58 -2.11 12.00
N ILE A 259 11.16 -3.33 11.94
CA ILE A 259 11.53 -4.09 13.14
C ILE A 259 12.53 -3.29 13.98
N GLU A 260 13.59 -2.78 13.37
CA GLU A 260 14.61 -1.96 14.05
C GLU A 260 14.00 -0.72 14.71
N SER A 261 13.11 -0.02 13.99
CA SER A 261 12.46 1.19 14.49
C SER A 261 11.51 0.95 15.67
N LEU A 262 10.84 -0.20 15.70
CA LEU A 262 9.85 -0.52 16.74
C LEU A 262 10.45 -1.21 17.97
N VAL A 263 11.69 -1.69 17.91
CA VAL A 263 12.42 -2.23 19.08
C VAL A 263 12.84 -1.10 20.04
N GLN A 264 13.07 0.11 19.51
CA GLN A 264 13.38 1.28 20.33
C GLN A 264 12.15 1.72 21.14
#